data_2e3d9b143a5ffda75c7d36a2da5eab4f
#
_entry.id   2e3d9b143a5ffda75c7d36a2da5eab4f
#
_cell.length_a   1.000
_cell.length_b   1.000
_cell.length_c   1.000
_cell.angle_alpha   90.00
_cell.angle_beta   90.00
_cell.angle_gamma   90.00
#
_symmetry.space_group_name_H-M   'P 1'
#
loop_
_entity.id
_entity.type
_entity.pdbx_description
1 polymer ?
#
loop_
_entity_poly.entity_id
_entity_poly.type
_entity_poly.pdbx_seq_one_letter_code
_entity_poly.pdbx_strand_id
1 'polypeptide(L)'
;MIPKISVIVAVYNAEKYLHRSVDSLLAQTFRDFEILLVDDGSLDNSKQICDEYAVLDSRIRVFHKKNGGVSSTRQYGKERAQGDYIIHVDPDDWVELDMLEKLYQNALDTSADIVICDYFINTNIAQKYIRQAPSVLDANTVLIEFFRHLHGSCCNKLVRRKFCEDIYFPKDINFCEDLIFSICLLKKKPQISYLPKAFYHYQIDVEGSIVKSVDKSTINADLHLYDYFISLFKNDILLLDCFKRSFSLIIVERSFCSHVLSSKEFAEIYGPFKYYIFTNKQRSFLFKILCYMSCIGYYRIMYNIYLFLNFVKKVTFNLKYRVI
;
A
#
# COMPACT_ATOMS: atom_id res chain seq x y z
N MET A 1 -24.72 12.02 -17.01
CA MET A 1 -23.46 12.76 -17.25
C MET A 1 -22.30 11.78 -17.07
N ILE A 2 -21.22 11.94 -17.83
CA ILE A 2 -20.00 11.14 -17.59
C ILE A 2 -19.30 11.76 -16.37
N PRO A 3 -19.00 10.97 -15.30
CA PRO A 3 -18.39 11.51 -14.09
C PRO A 3 -16.98 12.04 -14.36
N LYS A 4 -16.51 12.97 -13.56
CA LYS A 4 -15.13 13.48 -13.64
C LYS A 4 -14.12 12.57 -12.94
N ILE A 5 -14.54 11.93 -11.87
CA ILE A 5 -13.69 11.05 -11.09
C ILE A 5 -14.39 9.70 -10.89
N SER A 6 -13.67 8.59 -11.09
CA SER A 6 -14.09 7.27 -10.63
C SER A 6 -13.29 6.89 -9.39
N VAL A 7 -13.98 6.68 -8.27
CA VAL A 7 -13.41 6.14 -7.04
C VAL A 7 -13.57 4.62 -7.06
N ILE A 8 -12.48 3.88 -6.99
CA ILE A 8 -12.46 2.42 -7.04
C ILE A 8 -12.21 1.88 -5.64
N VAL A 9 -13.15 1.08 -5.13
CA VAL A 9 -13.05 0.42 -3.82
C VAL A 9 -13.02 -1.09 -4.03
N ALA A 10 -11.88 -1.72 -3.74
CA ALA A 10 -11.71 -3.17 -3.82
C ALA A 10 -12.15 -3.80 -2.50
N VAL A 11 -13.30 -4.48 -2.50
CA VAL A 11 -13.94 -4.99 -1.29
C VAL A 11 -13.71 -6.50 -1.15
N TYR A 12 -13.20 -6.94 0.01
CA TYR A 12 -13.15 -8.35 0.39
C TYR A 12 -13.16 -8.49 1.91
N ASN A 13 -14.21 -9.12 2.47
CA ASN A 13 -14.40 -9.36 3.90
C ASN A 13 -14.17 -8.08 4.75
N ALA A 14 -14.84 -7.00 4.38
CA ALA A 14 -14.66 -5.66 4.96
C ALA A 14 -15.90 -5.14 5.72
N GLU A 15 -16.85 -6.01 6.09
CA GLU A 15 -18.13 -5.60 6.70
C GLU A 15 -18.00 -4.64 7.88
N LYS A 16 -16.91 -4.78 8.68
CA LYS A 16 -16.66 -3.96 9.86
C LYS A 16 -16.28 -2.50 9.54
N TYR A 17 -15.76 -2.25 8.35
CA TYR A 17 -15.12 -0.97 7.99
C TYR A 17 -15.81 -0.26 6.83
N LEU A 18 -16.48 -1.02 5.96
CA LEU A 18 -17.01 -0.56 4.68
C LEU A 18 -17.96 0.63 4.80
N HIS A 19 -18.79 0.68 5.84
CA HIS A 19 -19.68 1.83 6.08
C HIS A 19 -18.88 3.12 6.24
N ARG A 20 -17.85 3.15 7.08
CA ARG A 20 -17.02 4.34 7.28
C ARG A 20 -16.38 4.81 5.98
N SER A 21 -15.85 3.87 5.19
CA SER A 21 -15.21 4.17 3.91
C SER A 21 -16.21 4.80 2.93
N VAL A 22 -17.33 4.13 2.68
CA VAL A 22 -18.33 4.58 1.69
C VAL A 22 -19.00 5.88 2.15
N ASP A 23 -19.35 6.03 3.43
CA ASP A 23 -19.97 7.23 3.96
C ASP A 23 -19.04 8.45 3.78
N SER A 24 -17.74 8.30 3.98
CA SER A 24 -16.76 9.38 3.76
C SER A 24 -16.69 9.81 2.28
N LEU A 25 -16.91 8.87 1.35
CA LEU A 25 -16.99 9.15 -0.07
C LEU A 25 -18.33 9.84 -0.44
N LEU A 26 -19.44 9.40 0.12
CA LEU A 26 -20.75 10.01 -0.13
C LEU A 26 -20.82 11.43 0.41
N ALA A 27 -20.09 11.72 1.47
CA ALA A 27 -20.01 13.05 2.09
C ALA A 27 -19.15 14.07 1.32
N GLN A 28 -18.42 13.67 0.25
CA GLN A 28 -17.54 14.57 -0.49
C GLN A 28 -18.26 15.84 -0.97
N THR A 29 -17.57 17.00 -0.90
CA THR A 29 -18.05 18.28 -1.43
C THR A 29 -18.17 18.27 -2.94
N PHE A 30 -17.26 17.62 -3.63
CA PHE A 30 -17.35 17.36 -5.07
C PHE A 30 -18.49 16.39 -5.37
N ARG A 31 -19.30 16.65 -6.41
CA ARG A 31 -20.50 15.83 -6.71
C ARG A 31 -20.42 15.06 -8.03
N ASP A 32 -19.54 15.44 -8.93
CA ASP A 32 -19.43 14.87 -10.27
C ASP A 32 -18.45 13.67 -10.28
N PHE A 33 -18.78 12.62 -9.55
CA PHE A 33 -18.00 11.39 -9.44
C PHE A 33 -18.88 10.14 -9.36
N GLU A 34 -18.29 8.98 -9.64
CA GLU A 34 -18.87 7.67 -9.39
C GLU A 34 -18.02 6.89 -8.37
N ILE A 35 -18.65 5.95 -7.67
CA ILE A 35 -18.01 4.97 -6.80
C ILE A 35 -18.22 3.58 -7.39
N LEU A 36 -17.14 2.85 -7.62
CA LEU A 36 -17.15 1.47 -8.06
C LEU A 36 -16.79 0.58 -6.87
N LEU A 37 -17.81 -0.02 -6.25
CA LEU A 37 -17.63 -1.05 -5.22
C LEU A 37 -17.45 -2.40 -5.93
N VAL A 38 -16.25 -2.93 -5.88
CA VAL A 38 -15.93 -4.23 -6.52
C VAL A 38 -15.71 -5.27 -5.44
N ASP A 39 -16.73 -6.08 -5.20
CA ASP A 39 -16.69 -7.21 -4.25
C ASP A 39 -15.97 -8.40 -4.89
N ASP A 40 -14.89 -8.81 -4.28
CA ASP A 40 -14.04 -9.94 -4.68
C ASP A 40 -14.50 -11.28 -4.09
N GLY A 41 -15.81 -11.51 -4.04
CA GLY A 41 -16.40 -12.73 -3.53
C GLY A 41 -16.30 -12.85 -2.02
N SER A 42 -16.67 -11.79 -1.30
CA SER A 42 -16.69 -11.75 0.17
C SER A 42 -17.56 -12.86 0.77
N LEU A 43 -17.13 -13.36 1.92
CA LEU A 43 -17.81 -14.41 2.68
C LEU A 43 -18.59 -13.87 3.90
N ASP A 44 -18.40 -12.59 4.20
CA ASP A 44 -19.11 -11.82 5.22
C ASP A 44 -20.26 -10.99 4.60
N ASN A 45 -20.83 -10.03 5.35
CA ASN A 45 -21.92 -9.19 4.87
C ASN A 45 -21.48 -8.07 3.89
N SER A 46 -20.20 -7.98 3.50
CA SER A 46 -19.71 -6.93 2.61
C SER A 46 -20.49 -6.84 1.31
N LYS A 47 -20.84 -7.99 0.72
CA LYS A 47 -21.66 -8.06 -0.50
C LYS A 47 -23.00 -7.34 -0.34
N GLN A 48 -23.73 -7.69 0.74
CA GLN A 48 -25.04 -7.10 1.04
C GLN A 48 -24.92 -5.59 1.29
N ILE A 49 -23.91 -5.16 2.04
CA ILE A 49 -23.64 -3.73 2.31
C ILE A 49 -23.40 -2.96 1.01
N CYS A 50 -22.63 -3.52 0.07
CA CYS A 50 -22.43 -2.91 -1.25
C CYS A 50 -23.77 -2.70 -1.99
N ASP A 51 -24.62 -3.74 -2.03
CA ASP A 51 -25.92 -3.68 -2.71
C ASP A 51 -26.85 -2.65 -2.08
N GLU A 52 -26.88 -2.56 -0.74
CA GLU A 52 -27.64 -1.55 0.00
C GLU A 52 -27.20 -0.12 -0.38
N TYR A 53 -25.92 0.15 -0.48
CA TYR A 53 -25.40 1.45 -0.91
C TYR A 53 -25.75 1.78 -2.37
N ALA A 54 -25.79 0.81 -3.27
CA ALA A 54 -26.19 1.03 -4.65
C ALA A 54 -27.67 1.45 -4.79
N VAL A 55 -28.52 1.00 -3.85
CA VAL A 55 -29.93 1.44 -3.78
C VAL A 55 -30.05 2.87 -3.23
N LEU A 56 -29.16 3.23 -2.29
CA LEU A 56 -29.19 4.54 -1.61
C LEU A 56 -28.68 5.70 -2.46
N ASP A 57 -27.67 5.47 -3.32
CA ASP A 57 -27.05 6.54 -4.09
C ASP A 57 -26.72 6.08 -5.53
N SER A 58 -27.31 6.76 -6.51
CA SER A 58 -27.15 6.45 -7.94
C SER A 58 -25.73 6.65 -8.51
N ARG A 59 -24.83 7.28 -7.77
CA ARG A 59 -23.40 7.39 -8.10
C ARG A 59 -22.64 6.09 -7.83
N ILE A 60 -23.22 5.15 -7.08
CA ILE A 60 -22.58 3.88 -6.72
C ILE A 60 -22.93 2.82 -7.77
N ARG A 61 -21.89 2.14 -8.24
CA ARG A 61 -22.00 0.98 -9.12
C ARG A 61 -21.31 -0.20 -8.44
N VAL A 62 -22.04 -1.28 -8.25
CA VAL A 62 -21.56 -2.50 -7.57
C VAL A 62 -21.26 -3.58 -8.59
N PHE A 63 -20.18 -4.29 -8.37
CA PHE A 63 -19.79 -5.46 -9.15
C PHE A 63 -19.35 -6.58 -8.21
N HIS A 64 -19.95 -7.75 -8.39
CA HIS A 64 -19.54 -8.96 -7.69
C HIS A 64 -18.77 -9.87 -8.64
N LYS A 65 -17.62 -10.36 -8.19
CA LYS A 65 -16.81 -11.29 -8.97
C LYS A 65 -16.35 -12.46 -8.12
N LYS A 66 -15.94 -13.55 -8.76
CA LYS A 66 -15.25 -14.63 -8.05
C LYS A 66 -13.92 -14.11 -7.48
N ASN A 67 -13.57 -14.53 -6.27
CA ASN A 67 -12.32 -14.13 -5.62
C ASN A 67 -11.12 -14.36 -6.54
N GLY A 68 -10.32 -13.32 -6.72
CA GLY A 68 -9.13 -13.30 -7.55
C GLY A 68 -8.02 -12.40 -6.97
N GLY A 69 -8.22 -11.90 -5.74
CA GLY A 69 -7.28 -11.03 -5.04
C GLY A 69 -7.39 -9.56 -5.41
N VAL A 70 -6.76 -8.71 -4.59
CA VAL A 70 -6.85 -7.25 -4.66
C VAL A 70 -6.38 -6.70 -6.02
N SER A 71 -5.31 -7.26 -6.58
CA SER A 71 -4.78 -6.87 -7.90
C SER A 71 -5.83 -7.03 -9.00
N SER A 72 -6.45 -8.22 -9.06
CA SER A 72 -7.53 -8.52 -10.01
C SER A 72 -8.74 -7.61 -9.79
N THR A 73 -9.05 -7.28 -8.55
CA THR A 73 -10.21 -6.46 -8.17
C THR A 73 -10.02 -5.00 -8.53
N ARG A 74 -8.83 -4.44 -8.27
CA ARG A 74 -8.46 -3.08 -8.72
C ARG A 74 -8.43 -2.98 -10.24
N GLN A 75 -7.90 -3.99 -10.94
CA GLN A 75 -7.93 -4.05 -12.40
C GLN A 75 -9.35 -4.05 -12.94
N TYR A 76 -10.23 -4.86 -12.35
CA TYR A 76 -11.64 -4.96 -12.74
C TYR A 76 -12.37 -3.62 -12.60
N GLY A 77 -12.15 -2.91 -11.50
CA GLY A 77 -12.68 -1.57 -11.27
C GLY A 77 -12.13 -0.54 -12.27
N LYS A 78 -10.82 -0.55 -12.50
CA LYS A 78 -10.17 0.36 -13.46
C LYS A 78 -10.75 0.23 -14.88
N GLU A 79 -10.99 -1.00 -15.34
CA GLU A 79 -11.58 -1.28 -16.66
C GLU A 79 -13.02 -0.76 -16.81
N ARG A 80 -13.73 -0.56 -15.69
CA ARG A 80 -15.13 -0.11 -15.66
C ARG A 80 -15.31 1.35 -15.28
N ALA A 81 -14.22 2.00 -14.92
CA ALA A 81 -14.18 3.42 -14.60
C ALA A 81 -14.55 4.27 -15.83
N GLN A 82 -15.43 5.25 -15.64
CA GLN A 82 -15.91 6.16 -16.68
C GLN A 82 -15.37 7.57 -16.53
N GLY A 83 -14.86 7.92 -15.34
CA GLY A 83 -14.34 9.25 -15.03
C GLY A 83 -13.11 9.64 -15.84
N ASP A 84 -12.86 10.94 -15.95
CA ASP A 84 -11.64 11.47 -16.58
C ASP A 84 -10.40 11.12 -15.74
N TYR A 85 -10.59 11.00 -14.42
CA TYR A 85 -9.58 10.58 -13.43
C TYR A 85 -10.04 9.38 -12.64
N ILE A 86 -9.08 8.63 -12.09
CA ILE A 86 -9.33 7.52 -11.16
C ILE A 86 -8.56 7.76 -9.84
N ILE A 87 -9.13 7.29 -8.75
CA ILE A 87 -8.48 7.18 -7.45
C ILE A 87 -8.94 5.89 -6.78
N HIS A 88 -8.05 5.25 -6.02
CA HIS A 88 -8.37 4.06 -5.24
C HIS A 88 -8.58 4.44 -3.78
N VAL A 89 -9.57 3.84 -3.14
CA VAL A 89 -9.79 3.94 -1.70
C VAL A 89 -9.97 2.52 -1.16
N ASP A 90 -9.24 2.18 -0.11
CA ASP A 90 -9.36 0.85 0.49
C ASP A 90 -10.58 0.80 1.42
N PRO A 91 -11.26 -0.35 1.55
CA PRO A 91 -12.55 -0.46 2.24
C PRO A 91 -12.44 -0.30 3.77
N ASP A 92 -11.22 -0.36 4.32
CA ASP A 92 -10.91 -0.17 5.73
C ASP A 92 -10.41 1.24 6.08
N ASP A 93 -10.28 2.11 5.07
CA ASP A 93 -9.80 3.49 5.17
C ASP A 93 -10.95 4.50 4.99
N TRP A 94 -10.67 5.79 5.14
CA TRP A 94 -11.61 6.87 4.86
C TRP A 94 -10.91 8.14 4.39
N VAL A 95 -11.69 9.14 3.95
CA VAL A 95 -11.15 10.34 3.32
C VAL A 95 -11.77 11.62 3.87
N GLU A 96 -11.02 12.73 3.81
CA GLU A 96 -11.47 14.07 4.15
C GLU A 96 -12.53 14.58 3.16
N LEU A 97 -13.45 15.42 3.63
CA LEU A 97 -14.64 15.88 2.89
C LEU A 97 -14.33 16.58 1.56
N ASP A 98 -13.20 17.26 1.45
CA ASP A 98 -12.81 18.06 0.29
C ASP A 98 -11.72 17.40 -0.59
N MET A 99 -11.44 16.11 -0.38
CA MET A 99 -10.37 15.40 -1.08
C MET A 99 -10.57 15.43 -2.61
N LEU A 100 -11.70 14.97 -3.08
CA LEU A 100 -11.95 14.85 -4.53
C LEU A 100 -11.95 16.23 -5.20
N GLU A 101 -12.56 17.23 -4.58
CA GLU A 101 -12.60 18.60 -5.09
C GLU A 101 -11.20 19.18 -5.23
N LYS A 102 -10.38 19.10 -4.18
CA LYS A 102 -9.05 19.70 -4.15
C LYS A 102 -8.07 18.99 -5.09
N LEU A 103 -8.13 17.66 -5.15
CA LEU A 103 -7.29 16.90 -6.07
C LEU A 103 -7.67 17.17 -7.53
N TYR A 104 -8.97 17.22 -7.85
CA TYR A 104 -9.44 17.49 -9.19
C TYR A 104 -9.09 18.92 -9.65
N GLN A 105 -9.31 19.92 -8.79
CA GLN A 105 -8.94 21.30 -9.08
C GLN A 105 -7.45 21.44 -9.33
N ASN A 106 -6.61 20.84 -8.47
CA ASN A 106 -5.16 20.82 -8.66
C ASN A 106 -4.76 20.17 -9.99
N ALA A 107 -5.40 19.05 -10.35
CA ALA A 107 -5.13 18.38 -11.63
C ALA A 107 -5.45 19.26 -12.85
N LEU A 108 -6.53 20.05 -12.78
CA LEU A 108 -6.90 21.00 -13.83
C LEU A 108 -5.91 22.17 -13.91
N ASP A 109 -5.62 22.81 -12.78
CA ASP A 109 -4.77 24.00 -12.71
C ASP A 109 -3.33 23.71 -13.18
N THR A 110 -2.84 22.48 -12.94
CA THR A 110 -1.49 22.06 -13.31
C THR A 110 -1.42 21.21 -14.57
N SER A 111 -2.56 20.88 -15.17
CA SER A 111 -2.68 19.91 -16.26
C SER A 111 -2.07 18.55 -15.94
N ALA A 112 -2.02 18.17 -14.64
CA ALA A 112 -1.34 16.98 -14.18
C ALA A 112 -2.02 15.68 -14.65
N ASP A 113 -1.20 14.68 -14.95
CA ASP A 113 -1.63 13.30 -15.15
C ASP A 113 -1.71 12.54 -13.84
N ILE A 114 -0.89 12.95 -12.84
CA ILE A 114 -0.88 12.41 -11.48
C ILE A 114 -0.81 13.55 -10.48
N VAL A 115 -1.75 13.60 -9.53
CA VAL A 115 -1.68 14.47 -8.35
C VAL A 115 -1.39 13.61 -7.13
N ILE A 116 -0.29 13.90 -6.44
CA ILE A 116 0.10 13.24 -5.19
C ILE A 116 -0.33 14.13 -4.03
N CYS A 117 -0.90 13.53 -2.98
CA CYS A 117 -1.21 14.24 -1.74
C CYS A 117 -0.62 13.52 -0.51
N ASP A 118 -0.58 14.22 0.61
CA ASP A 118 -0.21 13.66 1.91
C ASP A 118 -1.33 12.76 2.45
N TYR A 119 -1.04 12.00 3.51
CA TYR A 119 -2.02 11.15 4.17
C TYR A 119 -1.79 11.08 5.69
N PHE A 120 -2.77 10.54 6.40
CA PHE A 120 -2.66 10.23 7.82
C PHE A 120 -2.49 8.71 8.00
N ILE A 121 -1.61 8.31 8.93
CA ILE A 121 -1.64 6.97 9.51
C ILE A 121 -2.46 7.04 10.79
N ASN A 122 -3.45 6.17 10.91
CA ASN A 122 -4.34 6.09 12.05
C ASN A 122 -4.16 4.76 12.78
N THR A 123 -4.14 4.86 14.09
CA THR A 123 -4.30 3.76 15.02
C THR A 123 -5.56 4.01 15.86
N ASN A 124 -5.97 3.03 16.68
CA ASN A 124 -7.10 3.21 17.59
C ASN A 124 -6.91 4.35 18.62
N ILE A 125 -5.66 4.81 18.82
CA ILE A 125 -5.30 5.77 19.87
C ILE A 125 -4.55 7.01 19.37
N ALA A 126 -4.10 7.02 18.11
CA ALA A 126 -3.26 8.11 17.60
C ALA A 126 -3.40 8.29 16.09
N GLN A 127 -3.21 9.51 15.64
CA GLN A 127 -3.11 9.89 14.23
C GLN A 127 -1.76 10.55 13.97
N LYS A 128 -1.13 10.19 12.84
CA LYS A 128 0.15 10.76 12.42
C LYS A 128 0.05 11.27 10.98
N TYR A 129 0.40 12.54 10.78
CA TYR A 129 0.52 13.14 9.45
C TYR A 129 1.77 12.61 8.74
N ILE A 130 1.64 12.19 7.49
CA ILE A 130 2.72 11.67 6.64
C ILE A 130 2.83 12.52 5.38
N ARG A 131 3.89 13.29 5.33
CA ARG A 131 4.22 14.13 4.18
C ARG A 131 4.71 13.27 3.01
N GLN A 132 4.19 13.54 1.80
CA GLN A 132 4.50 12.84 0.56
C GLN A 132 5.06 13.77 -0.52
N ALA A 133 5.79 14.81 -0.12
CA ALA A 133 6.40 15.77 -1.02
C ALA A 133 7.60 15.19 -1.76
N PRO A 134 7.56 15.05 -3.09
CA PRO A 134 8.75 14.76 -3.87
C PRO A 134 9.76 15.92 -3.77
N SER A 135 11.06 15.62 -3.83
CA SER A 135 12.10 16.65 -3.86
C SER A 135 12.11 17.42 -5.19
N VAL A 136 11.76 16.71 -6.28
CA VAL A 136 11.52 17.28 -7.61
C VAL A 136 10.31 16.58 -8.23
N LEU A 137 9.45 17.34 -8.91
CA LEU A 137 8.24 16.83 -9.56
C LEU A 137 8.55 16.22 -10.94
N ASP A 138 9.52 15.34 -11.01
CA ASP A 138 9.82 14.54 -12.20
C ASP A 138 9.69 13.05 -11.92
N ALA A 139 9.37 12.28 -12.95
CA ALA A 139 9.05 10.87 -12.82
C ALA A 139 10.22 10.03 -12.27
N ASN A 140 11.47 10.31 -12.64
CA ASN A 140 12.62 9.54 -12.21
C ASN A 140 12.92 9.78 -10.73
N THR A 141 12.84 11.04 -10.28
CA THR A 141 13.02 11.39 -8.87
C THR A 141 11.95 10.74 -8.01
N VAL A 142 10.67 10.88 -8.37
CA VAL A 142 9.56 10.27 -7.63
C VAL A 142 9.71 8.74 -7.56
N LEU A 143 10.14 8.10 -8.65
CA LEU A 143 10.36 6.66 -8.73
C LEU A 143 11.46 6.20 -7.77
N ILE A 144 12.58 6.90 -7.71
CA ILE A 144 13.66 6.63 -6.74
C ILE A 144 13.18 6.86 -5.30
N GLU A 145 12.37 7.90 -5.08
CA GLU A 145 11.87 8.27 -3.76
C GLU A 145 10.81 7.30 -3.23
N PHE A 146 10.10 6.53 -4.06
CA PHE A 146 9.27 5.40 -3.62
C PHE A 146 10.08 4.34 -2.85
N PHE A 147 11.35 4.20 -3.15
CA PHE A 147 12.25 3.31 -2.40
C PHE A 147 12.95 3.98 -1.21
N ARG A 148 12.62 5.22 -0.88
CA ARG A 148 13.25 5.99 0.21
C ARG A 148 12.25 6.46 1.25
N HIS A 149 11.26 7.26 0.89
CA HIS A 149 10.35 7.91 1.83
C HIS A 149 8.94 8.17 1.28
N LEU A 150 8.74 8.15 -0.04
CA LEU A 150 7.41 8.27 -0.61
C LEU A 150 6.69 6.93 -0.62
N HIS A 151 5.39 6.98 -0.47
CA HIS A 151 4.55 5.79 -0.50
C HIS A 151 4.09 5.48 -1.93
N GLY A 152 4.30 4.25 -2.38
CA GLY A 152 3.96 3.82 -3.73
C GLY A 152 2.47 3.49 -3.94
N SER A 153 1.61 3.62 -2.91
CA SER A 153 0.20 3.24 -2.98
C SER A 153 -0.59 4.08 -3.97
N CYS A 154 -1.70 3.54 -4.44
CA CYS A 154 -2.65 4.24 -5.32
C CYS A 154 -3.61 5.18 -4.56
N CYS A 155 -3.72 5.03 -3.22
CA CYS A 155 -4.78 5.68 -2.43
C CYS A 155 -4.59 7.20 -2.27
N ASN A 156 -3.35 7.68 -2.28
CA ASN A 156 -3.03 9.10 -2.19
C ASN A 156 -2.69 9.74 -3.55
N LYS A 157 -3.16 9.14 -4.64
CA LYS A 157 -2.87 9.61 -6.01
C LYS A 157 -4.14 9.67 -6.85
N LEU A 158 -4.46 10.87 -7.34
CA LEU A 158 -5.46 11.03 -8.41
C LEU A 158 -4.74 10.87 -9.74
N VAL A 159 -5.18 9.94 -10.60
CA VAL A 159 -4.53 9.57 -11.86
C VAL A 159 -5.46 9.83 -13.02
N ARG A 160 -5.01 10.52 -14.08
CA ARG A 160 -5.75 10.69 -15.32
C ARG A 160 -6.01 9.32 -15.97
N ARG A 161 -7.27 8.92 -16.11
CA ARG A 161 -7.66 7.58 -16.58
C ARG A 161 -7.04 7.23 -17.93
N LYS A 162 -7.11 8.12 -18.91
CA LYS A 162 -6.51 7.92 -20.23
C LYS A 162 -5.01 7.65 -20.19
N PHE A 163 -4.30 8.17 -19.19
CA PHE A 163 -2.86 7.96 -19.01
C PHE A 163 -2.52 6.53 -18.57
N CYS A 164 -3.44 5.85 -17.89
CA CYS A 164 -3.22 4.50 -17.34
C CYS A 164 -4.00 3.37 -18.03
N GLU A 165 -4.63 3.63 -19.19
CA GLU A 165 -5.46 2.64 -19.90
C GLU A 165 -4.69 1.36 -20.23
N ASP A 166 -3.45 1.47 -20.69
CA ASP A 166 -2.54 0.38 -21.09
C ASP A 166 -1.65 -0.13 -19.94
N ILE A 167 -1.90 0.32 -18.71
CA ILE A 167 -1.18 -0.13 -17.52
C ILE A 167 -2.08 -1.08 -16.74
N TYR A 168 -1.58 -2.26 -16.41
CA TYR A 168 -2.32 -3.30 -15.73
C TYR A 168 -1.76 -3.56 -14.33
N PHE A 169 -2.66 -3.85 -13.39
CA PHE A 169 -2.24 -4.44 -12.13
C PHE A 169 -1.66 -5.83 -12.37
N PRO A 170 -0.57 -6.21 -11.71
CA PRO A 170 0.10 -7.48 -11.97
C PRO A 170 -0.80 -8.66 -11.60
N LYS A 171 -0.86 -9.68 -12.46
CA LYS A 171 -1.57 -10.92 -12.13
C LYS A 171 -0.82 -11.67 -11.02
N ASP A 172 -1.57 -12.33 -10.14
CA ASP A 172 -1.05 -13.21 -9.09
C ASP A 172 -0.13 -12.53 -8.06
N ILE A 173 -0.06 -11.19 -8.06
CA ILE A 173 0.65 -10.40 -7.05
C ILE A 173 -0.39 -9.56 -6.29
N ASN A 174 -0.63 -9.92 -5.02
CA ASN A 174 -1.61 -9.27 -4.14
C ASN A 174 -0.94 -8.53 -2.96
N PHE A 175 0.34 -8.22 -3.09
CA PHE A 175 1.11 -7.39 -2.17
C PHE A 175 2.04 -6.48 -2.98
N CYS A 176 2.02 -5.18 -2.72
CA CYS A 176 2.72 -4.16 -3.51
C CYS A 176 2.28 -4.06 -4.99
N GLU A 177 1.10 -4.55 -5.35
CA GLU A 177 0.53 -4.41 -6.69
C GLU A 177 0.30 -2.94 -7.06
N ASP A 178 -0.04 -2.12 -6.08
CA ASP A 178 -0.22 -0.68 -6.18
C ASP A 178 1.12 0.05 -6.40
N LEU A 179 2.20 -0.36 -5.74
CA LEU A 179 3.55 0.13 -6.01
C LEU A 179 3.97 -0.20 -7.46
N ILE A 180 3.72 -1.43 -7.92
CA ILE A 180 4.03 -1.84 -9.29
C ILE A 180 3.25 -0.98 -10.30
N PHE A 181 1.95 -0.78 -10.08
CA PHE A 181 1.12 0.09 -10.91
C PHE A 181 1.66 1.52 -10.94
N SER A 182 1.99 2.10 -9.78
CA SER A 182 2.58 3.44 -9.67
C SER A 182 3.93 3.57 -10.37
N ILE A 183 4.78 2.54 -10.31
CA ILE A 183 6.05 2.47 -11.06
C ILE A 183 5.80 2.47 -12.57
N CYS A 184 4.85 1.65 -13.04
CA CYS A 184 4.49 1.61 -14.46
C CYS A 184 3.96 2.95 -14.98
N LEU A 185 3.16 3.66 -14.16
CA LEU A 185 2.73 5.03 -14.45
C LEU A 185 3.92 5.98 -14.61
N LEU A 186 4.84 6.00 -13.65
CA LEU A 186 6.00 6.91 -13.66
C LEU A 186 6.96 6.62 -14.82
N LYS A 187 7.09 5.36 -15.26
CA LYS A 187 7.89 5.02 -16.45
C LYS A 187 7.38 5.65 -17.74
N LYS A 188 6.11 6.06 -17.80
CA LYS A 188 5.53 6.82 -18.93
C LYS A 188 5.80 8.33 -18.86
N LYS A 189 6.54 8.79 -17.84
CA LYS A 189 6.92 10.21 -17.62
C LYS A 189 5.71 11.15 -17.59
N PRO A 190 4.74 10.94 -16.66
CA PRO A 190 3.57 11.78 -16.50
C PRO A 190 3.92 13.21 -16.11
N GLN A 191 3.01 14.15 -16.37
CA GLN A 191 2.98 15.44 -15.68
C GLN A 191 2.53 15.19 -14.23
N ILE A 192 3.42 15.50 -13.26
CA ILE A 192 3.18 15.26 -11.84
C ILE A 192 2.90 16.58 -11.13
N SER A 193 1.92 16.59 -10.25
CA SER A 193 1.67 17.66 -9.30
C SER A 193 1.66 17.11 -7.87
N TYR A 194 1.95 17.97 -6.90
CA TYR A 194 1.87 17.65 -5.48
C TYR A 194 1.00 18.68 -4.76
N LEU A 195 0.05 18.19 -3.99
CA LEU A 195 -0.83 18.99 -3.15
C LEU A 195 -0.48 18.76 -1.66
N PRO A 196 0.09 19.77 -0.96
CA PRO A 196 0.62 19.61 0.41
C PRO A 196 -0.50 19.61 1.47
N LYS A 197 -1.41 18.64 1.37
CA LYS A 197 -2.50 18.44 2.35
C LYS A 197 -2.78 16.93 2.46
N ALA A 198 -2.98 16.45 3.69
CA ALA A 198 -3.41 15.09 3.92
C ALA A 198 -4.94 15.00 3.78
N PHE A 199 -5.39 14.07 2.96
CA PHE A 199 -6.81 13.82 2.72
C PHE A 199 -7.21 12.37 2.98
N TYR A 200 -6.26 11.46 2.97
CA TYR A 200 -6.47 10.03 3.08
C TYR A 200 -6.09 9.54 4.48
N HIS A 201 -6.94 8.74 5.09
CA HIS A 201 -6.73 8.17 6.42
C HIS A 201 -6.47 6.67 6.31
N TYR A 202 -5.21 6.28 6.43
CA TYR A 202 -4.78 4.89 6.41
C TYR A 202 -4.87 4.27 7.80
N GLN A 203 -5.71 3.24 7.98
CA GLN A 203 -5.91 2.52 9.24
C GLN A 203 -5.00 1.32 9.36
N ILE A 204 -4.11 1.28 10.36
CA ILE A 204 -3.15 0.18 10.52
C ILE A 204 -3.56 -0.90 11.53
N ASP A 205 -4.55 -0.64 12.39
CA ASP A 205 -5.02 -1.60 13.41
C ASP A 205 -6.21 -2.44 12.90
N VAL A 206 -6.15 -2.86 11.63
CA VAL A 206 -7.19 -3.67 10.98
C VAL A 206 -6.99 -5.16 11.30
N GLU A 207 -8.06 -5.85 11.69
CA GLU A 207 -8.07 -7.31 11.82
C GLU A 207 -8.02 -7.96 10.44
N GLY A 208 -7.24 -9.03 10.29
CA GLY A 208 -7.14 -9.76 9.02
C GLY A 208 -6.28 -9.09 7.95
N SER A 209 -5.56 -8.01 8.27
CA SER A 209 -4.67 -7.32 7.34
C SER A 209 -3.65 -8.29 6.72
N ILE A 210 -3.55 -8.30 5.39
CA ILE A 210 -2.62 -9.11 4.58
C ILE A 210 -1.15 -8.89 5.01
N VAL A 211 -0.86 -7.73 5.57
CA VAL A 211 0.51 -7.37 6.00
C VAL A 211 0.95 -8.12 7.26
N LYS A 212 0.02 -8.61 8.08
CA LYS A 212 0.31 -9.15 9.43
C LYS A 212 0.52 -10.65 9.49
N SER A 213 0.01 -11.44 8.54
CA SER A 213 0.14 -12.89 8.54
C SER A 213 1.25 -13.36 7.59
N VAL A 214 2.29 -14.01 8.12
CA VAL A 214 3.39 -14.57 7.31
C VAL A 214 3.49 -16.07 7.58
N ASP A 215 3.24 -16.86 6.54
CA ASP A 215 3.44 -18.30 6.49
C ASP A 215 4.42 -18.66 5.36
N LYS A 216 4.63 -19.94 5.08
CA LYS A 216 5.52 -20.38 3.99
C LYS A 216 5.02 -19.93 2.61
N SER A 217 3.71 -19.83 2.40
CA SER A 217 3.14 -19.36 1.13
C SER A 217 3.41 -17.87 0.91
N THR A 218 3.29 -17.08 1.97
CA THR A 218 3.62 -15.65 1.98
C THR A 218 5.11 -15.41 1.69
N ILE A 219 6.01 -16.23 2.26
CA ILE A 219 7.45 -16.16 1.97
C ILE A 219 7.73 -16.37 0.48
N ASN A 220 7.10 -17.40 -0.12
CA ASN A 220 7.25 -17.66 -1.55
C ASN A 220 6.69 -16.51 -2.40
N ALA A 221 5.57 -15.92 -2.01
CA ALA A 221 5.00 -14.76 -2.69
C ALA A 221 5.93 -13.53 -2.58
N ASP A 222 6.53 -13.27 -1.42
CA ASP A 222 7.50 -12.18 -1.22
C ASP A 222 8.76 -12.36 -2.09
N LEU A 223 9.25 -13.59 -2.24
CA LEU A 223 10.39 -13.91 -3.12
C LEU A 223 10.02 -13.74 -4.59
N HIS A 224 8.84 -14.23 -5.00
CA HIS A 224 8.32 -14.02 -6.35
C HIS A 224 8.17 -12.53 -6.69
N LEU A 225 7.65 -11.74 -5.75
CA LEU A 225 7.58 -10.29 -5.89
C LEU A 225 8.98 -9.66 -6.05
N TYR A 226 9.96 -10.11 -5.27
CA TYR A 226 11.33 -9.64 -5.38
C TYR A 226 11.92 -9.92 -6.77
N ASP A 227 11.76 -11.14 -7.29
CA ASP A 227 12.21 -11.52 -8.62
C ASP A 227 11.50 -10.75 -9.73
N TYR A 228 10.19 -10.46 -9.54
CA TYR A 228 9.44 -9.60 -10.44
C TYR A 228 10.07 -8.21 -10.55
N PHE A 229 10.41 -7.58 -9.41
CA PHE A 229 11.08 -6.26 -9.41
C PHE A 229 12.49 -6.31 -10.02
N ILE A 230 13.27 -7.38 -9.76
CA ILE A 230 14.56 -7.57 -10.41
C ILE A 230 14.39 -7.57 -11.94
N SER A 231 13.40 -8.31 -12.45
CA SER A 231 13.08 -8.33 -13.88
C SER A 231 12.62 -6.97 -14.41
N LEU A 232 11.78 -6.26 -13.64
CA LEU A 232 11.24 -4.95 -14.01
C LEU A 232 12.33 -3.88 -14.14
N PHE A 233 13.40 -3.98 -13.31
CA PHE A 233 14.50 -3.01 -13.25
C PHE A 233 15.79 -3.50 -13.89
N LYS A 234 15.82 -4.66 -14.56
CA LYS A 234 17.06 -5.28 -15.11
C LYS A 234 17.90 -4.34 -15.99
N ASN A 235 17.26 -3.42 -16.69
CA ASN A 235 17.90 -2.46 -17.59
C ASN A 235 18.13 -1.08 -16.95
N ASP A 236 17.79 -0.91 -15.66
CA ASP A 236 17.96 0.34 -14.91
C ASP A 236 18.76 0.07 -13.63
N ILE A 237 20.08 0.21 -13.74
CA ILE A 237 21.03 -0.10 -12.67
C ILE A 237 20.74 0.73 -11.41
N LEU A 238 20.37 2.01 -11.57
CA LEU A 238 20.11 2.90 -10.45
C LEU A 238 18.85 2.48 -9.68
N LEU A 239 17.75 2.23 -10.38
CA LEU A 239 16.51 1.76 -9.74
C LEU A 239 16.68 0.37 -9.13
N LEU A 240 17.40 -0.52 -9.80
CA LEU A 240 17.71 -1.84 -9.29
C LEU A 240 18.50 -1.78 -7.97
N ASP A 241 19.52 -0.91 -7.88
CA ASP A 241 20.27 -0.70 -6.64
C ASP A 241 19.40 -0.08 -5.54
N CYS A 242 18.62 0.96 -5.85
CA CYS A 242 17.67 1.57 -4.92
C CYS A 242 16.65 0.55 -4.38
N PHE A 243 16.07 -0.26 -5.26
CA PHE A 243 15.17 -1.34 -4.88
C PHE A 243 15.85 -2.35 -3.95
N LYS A 244 17.00 -2.89 -4.33
CA LYS A 244 17.73 -3.86 -3.51
C LYS A 244 18.06 -3.33 -2.11
N ARG A 245 18.52 -2.08 -2.01
CA ARG A 245 18.85 -1.44 -0.73
C ARG A 245 17.64 -1.22 0.17
N SER A 246 16.49 -0.94 -0.41
CA SER A 246 15.25 -0.69 0.34
C SER A 246 14.52 -1.99 0.68
N PHE A 247 14.31 -2.83 -0.32
CA PHE A 247 13.38 -3.95 -0.24
C PHE A 247 13.96 -5.21 0.39
N SER A 248 15.30 -5.42 0.28
CA SER A 248 15.94 -6.61 0.85
C SER A 248 15.71 -6.75 2.36
N LEU A 249 15.82 -5.66 3.12
CA LEU A 249 15.56 -5.72 4.56
C LEU A 249 14.08 -5.96 4.87
N ILE A 250 13.15 -5.42 4.07
CA ILE A 250 11.70 -5.59 4.29
C ILE A 250 11.34 -7.08 4.18
N ILE A 251 11.82 -7.77 3.15
CA ILE A 251 11.56 -9.20 2.94
C ILE A 251 12.19 -10.04 4.07
N VAL A 252 13.43 -9.75 4.42
CA VAL A 252 14.12 -10.44 5.53
C VAL A 252 13.37 -10.21 6.85
N GLU A 253 12.93 -8.99 7.15
CA GLU A 253 12.17 -8.63 8.35
C GLU A 253 10.85 -9.38 8.46
N ARG A 254 10.06 -9.42 7.37
CA ARG A 254 8.77 -10.13 7.35
C ARG A 254 8.97 -11.60 7.73
N SER A 255 9.92 -12.28 7.10
CA SER A 255 10.23 -13.67 7.41
C SER A 255 10.88 -13.85 8.78
N PHE A 256 11.76 -12.94 9.22
CA PHE A 256 12.39 -12.97 10.54
C PHE A 256 11.33 -12.95 11.66
N CYS A 257 10.33 -12.09 11.53
CA CYS A 257 9.28 -11.94 12.57
C CYS A 257 8.27 -13.10 12.58
N SER A 258 8.16 -13.90 11.51
CA SER A 258 7.16 -14.96 11.36
C SER A 258 7.47 -16.25 12.12
N HIS A 259 8.74 -16.53 12.37
CA HIS A 259 9.26 -17.78 12.97
C HIS A 259 8.84 -19.08 12.24
N VAL A 260 8.62 -19.01 10.95
CA VAL A 260 8.14 -20.14 10.13
C VAL A 260 9.29 -21.05 9.66
N LEU A 261 10.51 -20.52 9.52
CA LEU A 261 11.68 -21.20 8.97
C LEU A 261 12.62 -21.77 10.03
N SER A 262 13.35 -22.83 9.69
CA SER A 262 14.55 -23.25 10.43
C SER A 262 15.71 -22.30 10.15
N SER A 263 16.77 -22.35 10.98
CA SER A 263 17.98 -21.54 10.74
C SER A 263 18.66 -21.84 9.42
N LYS A 264 18.62 -23.10 8.96
CA LYS A 264 19.20 -23.53 7.70
C LYS A 264 18.38 -22.97 6.52
N GLU A 265 17.07 -23.18 6.51
CA GLU A 265 16.18 -22.63 5.47
C GLU A 265 16.31 -21.11 5.37
N PHE A 266 16.35 -20.41 6.51
CA PHE A 266 16.49 -18.95 6.55
C PHE A 266 17.81 -18.49 5.89
N ALA A 267 18.92 -19.13 6.22
CA ALA A 267 20.23 -18.81 5.66
C ALA A 267 20.32 -19.14 4.15
N GLU A 268 19.72 -20.24 3.72
CA GLU A 268 19.66 -20.62 2.30
C GLU A 268 18.85 -19.58 1.48
N ILE A 269 17.69 -19.18 1.97
CA ILE A 269 16.79 -18.24 1.27
C ILE A 269 17.35 -16.81 1.34
N TYR A 270 17.71 -16.32 2.53
CA TYR A 270 18.02 -14.90 2.76
C TYR A 270 19.51 -14.58 2.82
N GLY A 271 20.40 -15.56 2.74
CA GLY A 271 21.83 -15.34 2.69
C GLY A 271 22.29 -14.34 1.62
N PRO A 272 21.74 -14.36 0.39
CA PRO A 272 22.06 -13.37 -0.64
C PRO A 272 21.71 -11.93 -0.28
N PHE A 273 20.71 -11.71 0.60
CA PHE A 273 20.23 -10.39 0.98
C PHE A 273 21.11 -9.68 2.03
N LYS A 274 22.00 -10.41 2.70
CA LYS A 274 22.84 -9.88 3.80
C LYS A 274 23.63 -8.63 3.44
N TYR A 275 24.06 -8.50 2.18
CA TYR A 275 24.84 -7.36 1.69
C TYR A 275 24.08 -6.03 1.70
N TYR A 276 22.73 -6.07 1.67
CA TYR A 276 21.87 -4.90 1.62
C TYR A 276 21.25 -4.53 2.97
N ILE A 277 21.34 -5.38 4.00
CA ILE A 277 20.70 -5.16 5.30
C ILE A 277 21.14 -3.85 5.95
N PHE A 278 22.43 -3.54 5.93
CA PHE A 278 22.96 -2.33 6.55
C PHE A 278 22.74 -1.06 5.73
N THR A 279 22.36 -1.16 4.47
CA THR A 279 22.10 0.00 3.61
C THR A 279 20.76 0.68 3.92
N ASN A 280 19.83 -0.02 4.53
CA ASN A 280 18.54 0.54 4.94
C ASN A 280 18.71 1.51 6.12
N LYS A 281 18.14 2.73 6.00
CA LYS A 281 18.25 3.80 7.02
C LYS A 281 17.10 3.83 8.02
N GLN A 282 16.03 3.09 7.78
CA GLN A 282 14.78 3.17 8.57
C GLN A 282 14.79 2.32 9.84
N ARG A 283 15.61 1.26 9.89
CA ARG A 283 15.66 0.33 11.03
C ARG A 283 16.86 0.58 11.92
N SER A 284 16.69 0.28 13.22
CA SER A 284 17.77 0.40 14.22
C SER A 284 18.96 -0.51 13.88
N PHE A 285 20.15 -0.10 14.27
CA PHE A 285 21.38 -0.86 14.03
C PHE A 285 21.32 -2.26 14.65
N LEU A 286 20.82 -2.36 15.88
CA LEU A 286 20.65 -3.65 16.57
C LEU A 286 19.74 -4.61 15.78
N PHE A 287 18.61 -4.12 15.28
CA PHE A 287 17.70 -4.96 14.48
C PHE A 287 18.36 -5.45 13.19
N LYS A 288 19.14 -4.61 12.54
CA LYS A 288 19.93 -5.02 11.35
C LYS A 288 20.95 -6.11 11.67
N ILE A 289 21.61 -6.05 12.85
CA ILE A 289 22.50 -7.12 13.30
C ILE A 289 21.72 -8.43 13.45
N LEU A 290 20.55 -8.42 14.08
CA LEU A 290 19.73 -9.62 14.24
C LEU A 290 19.37 -10.24 12.88
N CYS A 291 18.93 -9.43 11.92
CA CYS A 291 18.62 -9.88 10.57
C CYS A 291 19.85 -10.42 9.84
N TYR A 292 20.99 -9.73 9.91
CA TYR A 292 22.23 -10.16 9.28
C TYR A 292 22.73 -11.50 9.83
N MET A 293 22.78 -11.65 11.14
CA MET A 293 23.18 -12.90 11.79
C MET A 293 22.24 -14.05 11.43
N SER A 294 20.96 -13.76 11.26
CA SER A 294 19.98 -14.75 10.79
C SER A 294 20.28 -15.23 9.38
N CYS A 295 20.67 -14.32 8.48
CA CYS A 295 21.06 -14.65 7.11
C CYS A 295 22.33 -15.51 7.00
N ILE A 296 23.14 -15.60 8.04
CA ILE A 296 24.35 -16.45 8.09
C ILE A 296 24.19 -17.68 9.01
N GLY A 297 22.95 -18.04 9.36
CA GLY A 297 22.63 -19.30 10.03
C GLY A 297 22.26 -19.25 11.50
N TYR A 298 22.25 -18.08 12.13
CA TYR A 298 21.92 -17.94 13.56
C TYR A 298 20.47 -17.54 13.84
N TYR A 299 19.54 -17.79 12.91
CA TYR A 299 18.17 -17.28 12.97
C TYR A 299 17.44 -17.56 14.29
N ARG A 300 17.41 -18.82 14.77
CA ARG A 300 16.70 -19.16 16.01
C ARG A 300 17.25 -18.43 17.23
N ILE A 301 18.57 -18.29 17.32
CA ILE A 301 19.22 -17.55 18.42
C ILE A 301 18.83 -16.06 18.34
N MET A 302 18.92 -15.46 17.16
CA MET A 302 18.61 -14.06 16.96
C MET A 302 17.13 -13.75 17.20
N TYR A 303 16.23 -14.67 16.82
CA TYR A 303 14.81 -14.55 17.11
C TYR A 303 14.50 -14.58 18.61
N ASN A 304 15.13 -15.49 19.36
CA ASN A 304 14.98 -15.54 20.82
C ASN A 304 15.50 -14.25 21.50
N ILE A 305 16.62 -13.71 21.03
CA ILE A 305 17.15 -12.41 21.51
C ILE A 305 16.13 -11.29 21.19
N TYR A 306 15.55 -11.28 20.01
CA TYR A 306 14.52 -10.29 19.63
C TYR A 306 13.29 -10.36 20.55
N LEU A 307 12.79 -11.57 20.83
CA LEU A 307 11.67 -11.76 21.77
C LEU A 307 11.99 -11.25 23.17
N PHE A 308 13.17 -11.58 23.68
CA PHE A 308 13.65 -11.12 24.99
C PHE A 308 13.73 -9.59 25.04
N LEU A 309 14.31 -8.94 24.04
CA LEU A 309 14.41 -7.47 23.96
C LEU A 309 13.03 -6.79 23.91
N ASN A 310 12.07 -7.37 23.19
CA ASN A 310 10.70 -6.87 23.14
C ASN A 310 9.98 -7.07 24.49
N PHE A 311 10.20 -8.17 25.16
CA PHE A 311 9.68 -8.41 26.52
C PHE A 311 10.22 -7.37 27.51
N VAL A 312 11.52 -7.13 27.51
CA VAL A 312 12.17 -6.12 28.39
C VAL A 312 11.59 -4.72 28.11
N LYS A 313 11.44 -4.34 26.84
CA LYS A 313 10.82 -3.05 26.47
C LYS A 313 9.39 -2.93 27.02
N LYS A 314 8.59 -4.00 26.90
CA LYS A 314 7.21 -4.01 27.40
C LYS A 314 7.15 -3.89 28.92
N VAL A 315 8.02 -4.58 29.63
CA VAL A 315 8.11 -4.52 31.10
C VAL A 315 8.58 -3.14 31.58
N THR A 316 9.61 -2.58 30.95
CA THR A 316 10.12 -1.24 31.30
C THR A 316 9.12 -0.13 30.96
N PHE A 317 8.37 -0.26 29.88
CA PHE A 317 7.27 0.64 29.56
C PHE A 317 6.17 0.57 30.63
N ASN A 318 5.71 -0.62 30.99
CA ASN A 318 4.66 -0.79 32.01
C ASN A 318 5.10 -0.33 33.42
N LEU A 319 6.39 -0.44 33.76
CA LEU A 319 6.95 0.07 35.02
C LEU A 319 6.99 1.61 35.03
N LYS A 320 7.30 2.25 33.89
CA LYS A 320 7.30 3.72 33.76
C LYS A 320 5.91 4.36 33.94
N TYR A 321 4.85 3.64 33.56
CA TYR A 321 3.47 4.13 33.64
C TYR A 321 2.68 3.61 34.85
N ARG A 322 3.31 2.76 35.73
CA ARG A 322 2.73 2.38 37.03
C ARG A 322 3.19 3.26 38.19
N VAL A 323 4.00 4.27 37.94
CA VAL A 323 4.59 5.18 38.97
C VAL A 323 4.06 6.63 38.73
N ILE A 324 2.88 6.77 38.11
CA ILE A 324 2.14 8.05 38.11
C ILE A 324 0.74 7.79 38.68
#